data_303219bf0534d9e4c915d6abec42c6f4
#
_entry.id   303219bf0534d9e4c915d6abec42c6f4
#
_cell.length_a   1.000
_cell.length_b   1.000
_cell.length_c   1.000
_cell.angle_alpha   90.00
_cell.angle_beta   90.00
_cell.angle_gamma   90.00
#
_symmetry.space_group_name_H-M   'P 1'
#
loop_
_entity.id
_entity.type
_entity.pdbx_description
1 polymer ?
#
loop_
_entity_poly.entity_id
_entity_poly.type
_entity_poly.pdbx_seq_one_letter_code
_entity_poly.pdbx_strand_id
1 'polypeptide(L)'
;MGSEMCIRDSVLSETLNLLDMQQVEQVVDALYTCNSTYIFGVGASGITAEDMKHKLMRIGMRVDALTNNHFMYMQASLLKPGDVAVGISHSGHSPETTHALQLAKDAGATTVALTHNLGSPLSKVADFTLINGNRQGRLQGDSIGTKTAQLFVLDLIYTLLVQKDPERAKANKLRTMDALTVPRQA
;
A
#
# COMPACT_ATOMS: atom_id res chain seq x y z
N MET A 1 6.30 -29.67 -3.39
CA MET A 1 6.46 -28.92 -2.11
C MET A 1 7.76 -28.13 -2.04
N GLY A 2 8.93 -28.63 -2.45
CA GLY A 2 10.20 -27.87 -2.38
C GLY A 2 10.30 -26.66 -3.33
N SER A 3 9.70 -26.70 -4.51
CA SER A 3 9.81 -25.62 -5.51
C SER A 3 9.01 -24.35 -5.17
N GLU A 4 7.83 -24.47 -4.56
CA GLU A 4 7.00 -23.31 -4.19
C GLU A 4 7.56 -22.53 -2.99
N MET A 5 8.16 -23.24 -2.04
CA MET A 5 8.83 -22.59 -0.89
C MET A 5 10.06 -21.84 -1.34
N CYS A 6 10.87 -22.41 -2.25
CA CYS A 6 12.02 -21.72 -2.85
C CYS A 6 11.61 -20.47 -3.66
N ILE A 7 10.46 -20.50 -4.35
CA ILE A 7 9.95 -19.33 -5.09
C ILE A 7 9.57 -18.20 -4.14
N ARG A 8 8.89 -18.49 -3.05
CA ARG A 8 8.51 -17.46 -2.05
C ARG A 8 9.74 -16.84 -1.39
N ASP A 9 10.70 -17.64 -0.97
CA ASP A 9 11.93 -17.15 -0.35
C ASP A 9 12.74 -16.27 -1.33
N SER A 10 12.80 -16.67 -2.60
CA SER A 10 13.49 -15.89 -3.64
C SER A 10 12.80 -14.55 -3.91
N VAL A 11 11.46 -14.52 -3.92
CA VAL A 11 10.67 -13.29 -4.12
C VAL A 11 10.84 -12.29 -2.97
N LEU A 12 10.87 -12.77 -1.73
CA LEU A 12 11.10 -11.92 -0.55
C LEU A 12 12.52 -11.37 -0.55
N SER A 13 13.52 -12.21 -0.83
CA SER A 13 14.92 -11.79 -0.94
C SER A 13 15.13 -10.78 -2.07
N GLU A 14 14.51 -11.00 -3.23
CA GLU A 14 14.55 -10.06 -4.36
C GLU A 14 13.89 -8.73 -3.97
N THR A 15 12.73 -8.76 -3.31
CA THR A 15 12.03 -7.55 -2.85
C THR A 15 12.90 -6.74 -1.91
N LEU A 16 13.54 -7.38 -0.93
CA LEU A 16 14.46 -6.71 0.00
C LEU A 16 15.64 -6.05 -0.71
N ASN A 17 16.20 -6.71 -1.72
CA ASN A 17 17.33 -6.18 -2.48
C ASN A 17 16.93 -5.01 -3.42
N LEU A 18 15.67 -4.93 -3.82
CA LEU A 18 15.15 -3.87 -4.71
C LEU A 18 14.63 -2.66 -3.95
N LEU A 19 14.29 -2.81 -2.67
CA LEU A 19 13.79 -1.71 -1.85
C LEU A 19 14.91 -0.74 -1.50
N ASP A 20 14.70 0.52 -1.84
CA ASP A 20 15.48 1.64 -1.31
C ASP A 20 14.96 2.00 0.08
N MET A 21 15.71 1.63 1.10
CA MET A 21 15.32 1.87 2.50
C MET A 21 15.18 3.35 2.84
N GLN A 22 15.91 4.23 2.16
CA GLN A 22 15.74 5.67 2.35
C GLN A 22 14.36 6.12 1.86
N GLN A 23 13.91 5.64 0.71
CA GLN A 23 12.55 5.91 0.23
C GLN A 23 11.48 5.29 1.13
N VAL A 24 11.72 4.08 1.65
CA VAL A 24 10.82 3.45 2.62
C VAL A 24 10.64 4.33 3.87
N GLU A 25 11.73 4.84 4.42
CA GLU A 25 11.69 5.73 5.59
C GLU A 25 10.95 7.04 5.29
N GLN A 26 11.19 7.65 4.13
CA GLN A 26 10.48 8.86 3.69
C GLN A 26 8.97 8.62 3.54
N VAL A 27 8.58 7.47 2.98
CA VAL A 27 7.16 7.07 2.87
C VAL A 27 6.55 6.86 4.26
N VAL A 28 7.26 6.21 5.17
CA VAL A 28 6.82 6.01 6.56
C VAL A 28 6.63 7.37 7.27
N ASP A 29 7.54 8.31 7.08
CA ASP A 29 7.45 9.66 7.66
C ASP A 29 6.26 10.43 7.08
N ALA A 30 6.05 10.36 5.77
CA ALA A 30 4.90 10.97 5.12
C ALA A 30 3.58 10.39 5.66
N LEU A 31 3.48 9.07 5.77
CA LEU A 31 2.30 8.39 6.32
C LEU A 31 2.07 8.69 7.81
N TYR A 32 3.14 8.78 8.60
CA TYR A 32 3.04 9.06 10.03
C TYR A 32 2.50 10.46 10.33
N THR A 33 2.84 11.43 9.48
CA THR A 33 2.49 12.84 9.67
C THR A 33 1.27 13.29 8.87
N CYS A 34 0.74 12.46 7.96
CA CYS A 34 -0.36 12.85 7.07
C CYS A 34 -1.69 13.06 7.82
N ASN A 35 -2.58 13.84 7.20
CA ASN A 35 -3.95 14.01 7.66
C ASN A 35 -4.80 12.77 7.37
N SER A 36 -4.68 12.24 6.15
CA SER A 36 -5.41 11.05 5.67
C SER A 36 -4.61 10.33 4.59
N THR A 37 -4.83 9.01 4.49
CA THR A 37 -4.20 8.16 3.48
C THR A 37 -5.28 7.56 2.58
N TYR A 38 -5.07 7.61 1.26
CA TYR A 38 -5.95 6.99 0.27
C TYR A 38 -5.16 6.01 -0.58
N ILE A 39 -5.68 4.79 -0.71
CA ILE A 39 -4.98 3.70 -1.38
C ILE A 39 -5.78 3.30 -2.61
N PHE A 40 -5.17 3.39 -3.78
CA PHE A 40 -5.78 3.11 -5.08
C PHE A 40 -5.21 1.81 -5.66
N GLY A 41 -6.09 0.91 -6.07
CA GLY A 41 -5.71 -0.34 -6.72
C GLY A 41 -6.91 -1.05 -7.33
N VAL A 42 -6.71 -1.73 -8.45
CA VAL A 42 -7.76 -2.51 -9.13
C VAL A 42 -7.44 -4.00 -9.12
N GLY A 43 -8.45 -4.85 -9.20
CA GLY A 43 -8.28 -6.30 -9.22
C GLY A 43 -7.52 -6.84 -8.02
N ALA A 44 -6.49 -7.64 -8.24
CA ALA A 44 -5.66 -8.23 -7.17
C ALA A 44 -4.94 -7.16 -6.32
N SER A 45 -4.51 -6.05 -6.93
CA SER A 45 -3.92 -4.92 -6.19
C SER A 45 -4.94 -4.20 -5.31
N GLY A 46 -6.22 -4.22 -5.68
CA GLY A 46 -7.31 -3.71 -4.84
C GLY A 46 -7.45 -4.49 -3.53
N ILE A 47 -7.29 -5.82 -3.58
CA ILE A 47 -7.30 -6.66 -2.37
C ILE A 47 -6.11 -6.30 -1.45
N THR A 48 -4.95 -6.01 -2.03
CA THR A 48 -3.77 -5.56 -1.28
C THR A 48 -4.01 -4.19 -0.64
N ALA A 49 -4.70 -3.28 -1.36
CA ALA A 49 -5.09 -1.97 -0.84
C ALA A 49 -6.03 -2.08 0.37
N GLU A 50 -7.02 -2.97 0.31
CA GLU A 50 -7.94 -3.23 1.44
C GLU A 50 -7.21 -3.84 2.65
N ASP A 51 -6.26 -4.76 2.44
CA ASP A 51 -5.45 -5.30 3.55
C ASP A 51 -4.66 -4.20 4.25
N MET A 52 -4.00 -3.33 3.50
CA MET A 52 -3.28 -2.19 4.05
C MET A 52 -4.21 -1.25 4.83
N LYS A 53 -5.38 -0.91 4.28
CA LYS A 53 -6.39 -0.10 4.96
C LYS A 53 -6.75 -0.70 6.33
N HIS A 54 -7.04 -2.00 6.37
CA HIS A 54 -7.42 -2.66 7.63
C HIS A 54 -6.30 -2.58 8.68
N LYS A 55 -5.05 -2.77 8.27
CA LYS A 55 -3.88 -2.68 9.18
C LYS A 55 -3.69 -1.27 9.71
N LEU A 56 -3.69 -0.26 8.83
CA LEU A 56 -3.47 1.14 9.19
C LEU A 56 -4.61 1.70 10.06
N MET A 57 -5.86 1.34 9.75
CA MET A 57 -7.03 1.72 10.56
C MET A 57 -6.87 1.25 12.02
N ARG A 58 -6.38 0.03 12.24
CA ARG A 58 -6.22 -0.54 13.59
C ARG A 58 -5.18 0.17 14.45
N ILE A 59 -4.24 0.87 13.85
CA ILE A 59 -3.28 1.73 14.57
C ILE A 59 -3.74 3.20 14.66
N GLY A 60 -4.98 3.48 14.25
CA GLY A 60 -5.63 4.77 14.41
C GLY A 60 -5.37 5.78 13.30
N MET A 61 -4.93 5.32 12.12
CA MET A 61 -4.78 6.18 10.95
C MET A 61 -6.14 6.39 10.26
N ARG A 62 -6.31 7.59 9.68
CA ARG A 62 -7.43 7.87 8.76
C ARG A 62 -7.03 7.35 7.39
N VAL A 63 -7.64 6.26 6.97
CA VAL A 63 -7.27 5.57 5.74
C VAL A 63 -8.50 5.02 5.04
N ASP A 64 -8.50 5.12 3.71
CA ASP A 64 -9.47 4.43 2.87
C ASP A 64 -8.80 3.78 1.67
N ALA A 65 -9.39 2.69 1.18
CA ALA A 65 -8.97 1.98 -0.02
C ALA A 65 -10.07 2.05 -1.07
N LEU A 66 -9.71 2.48 -2.27
CA LEU A 66 -10.65 2.64 -3.36
C LEU A 66 -10.24 1.74 -4.53
N THR A 67 -11.15 0.84 -4.90
CA THR A 67 -10.92 -0.20 -5.91
C THR A 67 -11.77 -0.02 -7.16
N ASN A 68 -12.68 0.95 -7.14
CA ASN A 68 -13.53 1.34 -8.27
C ASN A 68 -13.03 2.66 -8.84
N ASN A 69 -12.84 2.73 -10.16
CA ASN A 69 -12.26 3.89 -10.85
C ASN A 69 -13.04 5.20 -10.63
N HIS A 70 -14.37 5.18 -10.65
CA HIS A 70 -15.17 6.38 -10.43
C HIS A 70 -14.91 6.98 -9.03
N PHE A 71 -14.94 6.14 -8.00
CA PHE A 71 -14.66 6.59 -6.63
C PHE A 71 -13.21 6.99 -6.43
N MET A 72 -12.25 6.30 -7.08
CA MET A 72 -10.85 6.71 -7.08
C MET A 72 -10.68 8.14 -7.60
N TYR A 73 -11.25 8.44 -8.77
CA TYR A 73 -11.10 9.75 -9.42
C TYR A 73 -11.78 10.87 -8.63
N MET A 74 -12.99 10.61 -8.14
CA MET A 74 -13.72 11.56 -7.30
C MET A 74 -12.92 11.87 -6.03
N GLN A 75 -12.46 10.84 -5.32
CA GLN A 75 -11.70 11.03 -4.08
C GLN A 75 -10.36 11.69 -4.35
N ALA A 76 -9.61 11.24 -5.37
CA ALA A 76 -8.29 11.77 -5.71
C ALA A 76 -8.32 13.27 -6.01
N SER A 77 -9.37 13.75 -6.69
CA SER A 77 -9.55 15.17 -7.02
C SER A 77 -9.87 16.06 -5.80
N LEU A 78 -10.24 15.47 -4.67
CA LEU A 78 -10.59 16.18 -3.42
C LEU A 78 -9.46 16.13 -2.38
N LEU A 79 -8.34 15.49 -2.69
CA LEU A 79 -7.18 15.48 -1.82
C LEU A 79 -6.58 16.88 -1.72
N LYS A 80 -5.73 17.08 -0.71
CA LYS A 80 -5.09 18.35 -0.44
C LYS A 80 -3.69 18.15 0.13
N PRO A 81 -2.87 19.19 0.19
CA PRO A 81 -1.57 19.13 0.86
C PRO A 81 -1.69 18.57 2.29
N GLY A 82 -0.81 17.66 2.63
CA GLY A 82 -0.82 16.91 3.88
C GLY A 82 -1.59 15.59 3.83
N ASP A 83 -2.27 15.25 2.73
CA ASP A 83 -2.77 13.90 2.47
C ASP A 83 -1.73 13.06 1.73
N VAL A 84 -1.83 11.73 1.84
CA VAL A 84 -0.99 10.78 1.12
C VAL A 84 -1.86 9.89 0.24
N ALA A 85 -1.49 9.74 -1.03
CA ALA A 85 -2.10 8.83 -1.98
C ALA A 85 -1.12 7.70 -2.34
N VAL A 86 -1.54 6.45 -2.19
CA VAL A 86 -0.76 5.26 -2.53
C VAL A 86 -1.39 4.56 -3.72
N GLY A 87 -0.69 4.48 -4.85
CA GLY A 87 -1.12 3.70 -6.02
C GLY A 87 -0.45 2.34 -6.04
N ILE A 88 -1.24 1.26 -6.07
CA ILE A 88 -0.75 -0.11 -6.14
C ILE A 88 -1.06 -0.70 -7.52
N SER A 89 -0.01 -0.99 -8.28
CA SER A 89 -0.11 -1.70 -9.56
C SER A 89 1.18 -2.46 -9.83
N HIS A 90 1.11 -3.79 -9.89
CA HIS A 90 2.31 -4.60 -10.12
C HIS A 90 3.02 -4.22 -11.42
N SER A 91 2.33 -4.17 -12.53
CA SER A 91 2.91 -3.75 -13.82
C SER A 91 3.24 -2.25 -13.88
N GLY A 92 2.56 -1.44 -13.06
CA GLY A 92 2.59 0.01 -13.12
C GLY A 92 1.89 0.61 -14.35
N HIS A 93 1.13 -0.21 -15.09
CA HIS A 93 0.44 0.19 -16.33
C HIS A 93 -1.09 0.21 -16.21
N SER A 94 -1.65 0.06 -15.00
CA SER A 94 -3.09 0.21 -14.77
C SER A 94 -3.49 1.67 -14.98
N PRO A 95 -4.23 2.01 -16.04
CA PRO A 95 -4.55 3.40 -16.36
C PRO A 95 -5.40 4.05 -15.26
N GLU A 96 -6.30 3.27 -14.63
CA GLU A 96 -7.17 3.74 -13.56
C GLU A 96 -6.36 4.19 -12.34
N THR A 97 -5.43 3.35 -11.89
CA THR A 97 -4.57 3.65 -10.73
C THR A 97 -3.64 4.82 -11.03
N THR A 98 -3.07 4.85 -12.25
CA THR A 98 -2.17 5.91 -12.68
C THR A 98 -2.88 7.26 -12.76
N HIS A 99 -4.09 7.28 -13.34
CA HIS A 99 -4.87 8.52 -13.44
C HIS A 99 -5.32 9.03 -12.06
N ALA A 100 -5.76 8.13 -11.17
CA ALA A 100 -6.11 8.51 -9.80
C ALA A 100 -4.90 9.11 -9.06
N LEU A 101 -3.71 8.51 -9.21
CA LEU A 101 -2.50 9.02 -8.59
C LEU A 101 -2.08 10.37 -9.16
N GLN A 102 -2.26 10.60 -10.48
CA GLN A 102 -2.03 11.91 -11.11
C GLN A 102 -2.98 12.98 -10.55
N LEU A 103 -4.29 12.68 -10.45
CA LEU A 103 -5.26 13.61 -9.86
C LEU A 103 -4.90 13.97 -8.42
N ALA A 104 -4.46 12.99 -7.62
CA ALA A 104 -4.02 13.22 -6.25
C ALA A 104 -2.79 14.14 -6.20
N LYS A 105 -1.82 13.95 -7.10
CA LYS A 105 -0.64 14.80 -7.23
C LYS A 105 -1.00 16.23 -7.62
N ASP A 106 -1.88 16.38 -8.60
CA ASP A 106 -2.35 17.71 -9.08
C ASP A 106 -3.11 18.45 -7.97
N ALA A 107 -3.77 17.73 -7.06
CA ALA A 107 -4.43 18.25 -5.88
C ALA A 107 -3.46 18.60 -4.72
N GLY A 108 -2.16 18.30 -4.87
CA GLY A 108 -1.11 18.62 -3.90
C GLY A 108 -0.86 17.56 -2.82
N ALA A 109 -1.43 16.37 -2.95
CA ALA A 109 -1.14 15.27 -2.05
C ALA A 109 0.25 14.67 -2.35
N THR A 110 0.89 14.12 -1.32
CA THR A 110 2.10 13.31 -1.50
C THR A 110 1.74 11.97 -2.13
N THR A 111 2.44 11.57 -3.19
CA THR A 111 2.10 10.38 -3.98
C THR A 111 3.15 9.29 -3.86
N VAL A 112 2.69 8.05 -3.65
CA VAL A 112 3.52 6.85 -3.51
C VAL A 112 3.06 5.80 -4.51
N ALA A 113 3.98 5.21 -5.26
CA ALA A 113 3.73 4.06 -6.11
C ALA A 113 4.29 2.78 -5.48
N LEU A 114 3.52 1.71 -5.47
CA LEU A 114 3.99 0.35 -5.22
C LEU A 114 3.87 -0.46 -6.52
N THR A 115 5.01 -0.78 -7.13
CA THR A 115 5.07 -1.43 -8.44
C THR A 115 6.33 -2.28 -8.58
N HIS A 116 6.37 -3.16 -9.59
CA HIS A 116 7.59 -3.88 -9.98
C HIS A 116 8.44 -3.09 -11.01
N ASN A 117 7.89 -2.07 -11.64
CA ASN A 117 8.51 -1.41 -12.79
C ASN A 117 8.76 0.08 -12.55
N LEU A 118 10.03 0.44 -12.30
CA LEU A 118 10.49 1.84 -12.13
C LEU A 118 10.25 2.73 -13.36
N GLY A 119 10.19 2.15 -14.55
CA GLY A 119 9.96 2.91 -15.80
C GLY A 119 8.49 3.07 -16.16
N SER A 120 7.58 2.59 -15.32
CA SER A 120 6.14 2.57 -15.59
C SER A 120 5.49 3.95 -15.54
N PRO A 121 4.32 4.12 -16.18
CA PRO A 121 3.52 5.34 -16.02
C PRO A 121 3.22 5.68 -14.55
N LEU A 122 2.90 4.68 -13.72
CA LEU A 122 2.60 4.88 -12.30
C LEU A 122 3.81 5.45 -11.53
N SER A 123 5.01 4.88 -11.74
CA SER A 123 6.23 5.36 -11.06
C SER A 123 6.65 6.76 -11.49
N LYS A 124 6.34 7.17 -12.72
CA LYS A 124 6.64 8.52 -13.21
C LYS A 124 5.77 9.60 -12.60
N VAL A 125 4.58 9.25 -12.17
CA VAL A 125 3.65 10.18 -11.47
C VAL A 125 4.04 10.35 -10.02
N ALA A 126 4.46 9.27 -9.35
CA ALA A 126 4.69 9.24 -7.91
C ALA A 126 5.90 10.09 -7.47
N ASP A 127 5.81 10.66 -6.26
CA ASP A 127 6.93 11.31 -5.59
C ASP A 127 7.91 10.27 -5.02
N PHE A 128 7.38 9.15 -4.55
CA PHE A 128 8.14 7.99 -4.04
C PHE A 128 7.71 6.72 -4.75
N THR A 129 8.66 5.86 -5.06
CA THR A 129 8.38 4.56 -5.69
C THR A 129 8.99 3.43 -4.88
N LEU A 130 8.14 2.56 -4.37
CA LEU A 130 8.52 1.33 -3.68
C LEU A 130 8.46 0.17 -4.69
N ILE A 131 9.57 -0.54 -4.81
CA ILE A 131 9.68 -1.65 -5.76
C ILE A 131 9.43 -2.97 -5.05
N ASN A 132 8.45 -3.71 -5.55
CA ASN A 132 8.26 -5.11 -5.14
C ASN A 132 8.88 -6.06 -6.17
N GLY A 133 9.56 -7.11 -5.70
CA GLY A 133 10.13 -8.15 -6.54
C GLY A 133 9.06 -8.97 -7.26
N ASN A 134 9.54 -9.90 -8.02
CA ASN A 134 8.86 -10.90 -8.82
C ASN A 134 8.67 -10.55 -10.31
N ARG A 135 9.50 -11.19 -11.13
CA ARG A 135 9.34 -11.21 -12.58
C ARG A 135 8.23 -12.19 -12.95
N GLN A 136 7.07 -11.67 -13.31
CA GLN A 136 6.03 -12.50 -13.92
C GLN A 136 6.41 -12.84 -15.36
N GLY A 137 6.43 -14.12 -15.69
CA GLY A 137 6.34 -14.58 -17.08
C GLY A 137 4.93 -14.27 -17.62
N ARG A 138 4.82 -13.98 -18.92
CA ARG A 138 3.54 -13.62 -19.60
C ARG A 138 2.40 -14.64 -19.41
N LEU A 139 2.69 -15.85 -18.94
CA LEU A 139 1.72 -16.94 -18.74
C LEU A 139 1.31 -17.14 -17.28
N GLN A 140 1.90 -16.44 -16.34
CA GLN A 140 1.57 -16.53 -14.92
C GLN A 140 0.77 -15.29 -14.52
N GLY A 141 -0.48 -15.20 -14.95
CA GLY A 141 -1.45 -14.25 -14.39
C GLY A 141 -1.59 -14.48 -12.87
N ASP A 142 -1.80 -13.41 -12.10
CA ASP A 142 -2.07 -13.43 -10.65
C ASP A 142 -1.19 -14.38 -9.83
N SER A 143 0.14 -14.30 -10.02
CA SER A 143 1.02 -15.18 -9.27
C SER A 143 0.96 -14.86 -7.77
N ILE A 144 0.90 -15.90 -6.97
CA ILE A 144 1.00 -15.85 -5.50
C ILE A 144 2.22 -15.02 -5.07
N GLY A 145 3.31 -15.06 -5.84
CA GLY A 145 4.53 -14.33 -5.60
C GLY A 145 4.35 -12.81 -5.63
N THR A 146 3.61 -12.26 -6.61
CA THR A 146 3.36 -10.82 -6.70
C THR A 146 2.64 -10.30 -5.46
N LYS A 147 1.56 -10.98 -5.06
CA LYS A 147 0.80 -10.59 -3.88
C LYS A 147 1.65 -10.70 -2.61
N THR A 148 2.44 -11.76 -2.47
CA THR A 148 3.36 -11.95 -1.34
C THR A 148 4.38 -10.81 -1.27
N ALA A 149 4.97 -10.41 -2.39
CA ALA A 149 5.91 -9.30 -2.44
C ALA A 149 5.26 -7.95 -2.07
N GLN A 150 4.06 -7.67 -2.59
CA GLN A 150 3.32 -6.46 -2.23
C GLN A 150 2.96 -6.44 -0.73
N LEU A 151 2.41 -7.54 -0.21
CA LEU A 151 2.07 -7.64 1.22
C LEU A 151 3.31 -7.48 2.11
N PHE A 152 4.45 -8.03 1.70
CA PHE A 152 5.70 -7.88 2.44
C PHE A 152 6.12 -6.41 2.56
N VAL A 153 6.07 -5.63 1.47
CA VAL A 153 6.40 -4.19 1.50
C VAL A 153 5.44 -3.44 2.41
N LEU A 154 4.14 -3.77 2.34
CA LEU A 154 3.13 -3.13 3.19
C LEU A 154 3.29 -3.50 4.66
N ASP A 155 3.67 -4.75 4.96
CA ASP A 155 3.96 -5.20 6.33
C ASP A 155 5.21 -4.53 6.91
N LEU A 156 6.22 -4.28 6.08
CA LEU A 156 7.41 -3.52 6.47
C LEU A 156 7.02 -2.08 6.84
N ILE A 157 6.27 -1.38 5.97
CA ILE A 157 5.77 -0.03 6.25
C ILE A 157 4.96 0.01 7.54
N TYR A 158 4.01 -0.93 7.68
CA TYR A 158 3.19 -1.05 8.88
C TYR A 158 4.03 -1.25 10.15
N THR A 159 5.03 -2.12 10.09
CA THR A 159 5.92 -2.39 11.22
C THR A 159 6.71 -1.13 11.62
N LEU A 160 7.24 -0.41 10.64
CA LEU A 160 7.97 0.83 10.88
C LEU A 160 7.05 1.93 11.44
N LEU A 161 5.80 2.04 10.97
CA LEU A 161 4.79 2.96 11.53
C LEU A 161 4.47 2.63 12.99
N VAL A 162 4.34 1.34 13.34
CA VAL A 162 4.15 0.91 14.73
C VAL A 162 5.37 1.26 15.59
N GLN A 163 6.57 1.13 15.05
CA GLN A 163 7.81 1.48 15.78
C GLN A 163 7.97 2.99 16.00
N LYS A 164 7.38 3.84 15.16
CA LYS A 164 7.39 5.31 15.36
C LYS A 164 6.66 5.73 16.64
N ASP A 165 5.57 5.04 17.00
CA ASP A 165 4.81 5.31 18.23
C ASP A 165 4.14 4.01 18.73
N PRO A 166 4.90 3.14 19.40
CA PRO A 166 4.40 1.83 19.83
C PRO A 166 3.25 1.91 20.84
N GLU A 167 3.27 2.89 21.72
CA GLU A 167 2.24 3.05 22.75
C GLU A 167 0.91 3.49 22.14
N ARG A 168 0.91 4.46 21.23
CA ARG A 168 -0.28 4.88 20.47
C ARG A 168 -0.83 3.72 19.63
N ALA A 169 0.04 2.99 18.92
CA ALA A 169 -0.36 1.86 18.09
C ALA A 169 -1.00 0.75 18.96
N LYS A 170 -0.41 0.43 20.11
CA LYS A 170 -0.94 -0.55 21.06
C LYS A 170 -2.30 -0.11 21.62
N ALA A 171 -2.41 1.13 22.07
CA ALA A 171 -3.65 1.67 22.62
C ALA A 171 -4.80 1.61 21.59
N ASN A 172 -4.54 2.02 20.33
CA ASN A 172 -5.53 1.96 19.27
C ASN A 172 -5.92 0.52 18.90
N LYS A 173 -4.95 -0.40 18.85
CA LYS A 173 -5.24 -1.83 18.62
C LYS A 173 -6.16 -2.39 19.70
N LEU A 174 -5.90 -2.12 20.97
CA LEU A 174 -6.77 -2.56 22.08
C LEU A 174 -8.17 -1.97 21.93
N ARG A 175 -8.32 -0.65 21.68
CA ARG A 175 -9.62 -0.02 21.47
C ARG A 175 -10.41 -0.66 20.31
N THR A 176 -9.74 -1.00 19.20
CA THR A 176 -10.41 -1.68 18.09
C THR A 176 -10.80 -3.11 18.42
N MET A 177 -10.03 -3.81 19.25
CA MET A 177 -10.39 -5.15 19.73
C MET A 177 -11.59 -5.09 20.67
N ASP A 178 -11.62 -4.16 21.62
CA ASP A 178 -12.74 -3.98 22.57
C ASP A 178 -14.03 -3.64 21.83
N ALA A 179 -13.96 -2.82 20.77
CA ALA A 179 -15.11 -2.47 19.94
C ALA A 179 -15.74 -3.67 19.20
N LEU A 180 -15.00 -4.76 19.00
CA LEU A 180 -15.51 -6.01 18.41
C LEU A 180 -16.20 -6.92 19.44
N THR A 181 -16.09 -6.61 20.73
CA THR A 181 -16.71 -7.39 21.79
C THR A 181 -18.19 -7.03 21.84
N VAL A 182 -19.03 -7.84 21.19
CA VAL A 182 -20.49 -7.70 21.27
C VAL A 182 -20.95 -8.22 22.65
N PRO A 183 -21.67 -7.42 23.45
CA PRO A 183 -22.27 -7.93 24.67
C PRO A 183 -23.17 -9.09 24.32
N ARG A 184 -22.93 -10.28 24.91
CA ARG A 184 -23.88 -11.40 24.80
C ARG A 184 -25.16 -10.94 25.46
N GLN A 185 -26.25 -10.80 24.71
CA GLN A 185 -27.55 -10.60 25.26
C GLN A 185 -27.86 -11.87 26.08
N ALA A 186 -28.08 -11.68 27.36
CA ALA A 186 -28.50 -12.73 28.29
C ALA A 186 -29.94 -13.15 27.99
#